data_4aea378a736cd136715baa89d3aaeb9f
#
_entry.id   4aea378a736cd136715baa89d3aaeb9f
#
_cell.length_a   1.000
_cell.length_b   1.000
_cell.length_c   1.000
_cell.angle_alpha   90.00
_cell.angle_beta   90.00
_cell.angle_gamma   90.00
#
_symmetry.space_group_name_H-M   'P 1'
#
loop_
_entity.id
_entity.type
_entity.pdbx_description
1 polymer ?
#
loop_
_entity_poly.entity_id
_entity_poly.type
_entity_poly.pdbx_seq_one_letter_code
_entity_poly.pdbx_strand_id
1 'polypeptide(L)'
;VPISSRVFVDSAPVLEKAIAEKAGIGWIGKNTLLLNKSAGSFFFLGEIYTDLALPIDEPFKGGHCGSCSACMDVCPTKAFEGPYQLDARKCISYLTIEFKGSIPRRLRPLMGNRVFGCDDCQIYCPWNKFAKISDEDDFRPRHNFGNSELVDLFSWSEEEFLQKTEGSAIRRVGYECWLRNIAISLGNAKKTKQIIAALNSRKNYPSALVREHVNWALDQHLR
;
A
#
# COMPACT_ATOMS: atom_id res chain seq x y z
N VAL A 1 -32.50 -22.73 15.98
CA VAL A 1 -31.44 -23.48 15.31
C VAL A 1 -30.11 -22.76 15.61
N PRO A 2 -29.10 -23.42 16.16
CA PRO A 2 -27.80 -22.80 16.35
C PRO A 2 -27.23 -22.45 14.96
N ILE A 3 -26.78 -21.21 14.80
CA ILE A 3 -26.18 -20.70 13.56
C ILE A 3 -24.67 -20.77 13.75
N SER A 4 -23.96 -21.36 12.79
CA SER A 4 -22.51 -21.32 12.71
C SER A 4 -22.09 -20.21 11.76
N SER A 5 -21.15 -19.38 12.19
CA SER A 5 -20.57 -18.33 11.32
C SER A 5 -19.08 -18.14 11.58
N ARG A 6 -18.35 -17.72 10.56
CA ARG A 6 -16.93 -17.36 10.65
C ARG A 6 -16.66 -16.12 9.80
N VAL A 7 -16.00 -15.14 10.40
CA VAL A 7 -15.62 -13.89 9.76
C VAL A 7 -14.21 -13.95 9.23
N PHE A 8 -13.98 -13.41 8.05
CA PHE A 8 -12.66 -13.23 7.45
C PHE A 8 -12.49 -11.79 6.98
N VAL A 9 -11.31 -11.25 7.19
CA VAL A 9 -10.89 -9.93 6.68
C VAL A 9 -9.39 -10.05 6.37
N ASP A 10 -9.01 -10.01 5.11
CA ASP A 10 -7.62 -9.99 4.60
C ASP A 10 -6.67 -11.10 5.12
N SER A 11 -7.05 -11.89 6.10
CA SER A 11 -6.18 -12.86 6.80
C SER A 11 -6.39 -14.31 6.39
N ALA A 12 -7.25 -14.57 5.40
CA ALA A 12 -7.57 -15.92 4.92
C ALA A 12 -7.33 -16.03 3.40
N PRO A 13 -7.12 -17.24 2.85
CA PRO A 13 -6.98 -17.46 1.42
C PRO A 13 -8.33 -17.38 0.70
N VAL A 14 -9.01 -16.25 0.83
CA VAL A 14 -10.31 -15.96 0.22
C VAL A 14 -10.10 -15.06 -0.99
N LEU A 15 -10.81 -15.32 -2.07
CA LEU A 15 -10.81 -14.48 -3.28
C LEU A 15 -11.84 -13.34 -3.13
N GLU A 16 -11.65 -12.48 -2.15
CA GLU A 16 -12.57 -11.45 -1.68
C GLU A 16 -13.16 -10.62 -2.82
N LYS A 17 -12.31 -10.09 -3.71
CA LYS A 17 -12.76 -9.26 -4.85
C LYS A 17 -13.67 -10.03 -5.82
N ALA A 18 -13.35 -11.28 -6.10
CA ALA A 18 -14.16 -12.11 -7.00
C ALA A 18 -15.50 -12.49 -6.36
N ILE A 19 -15.51 -12.73 -5.05
CA ILE A 19 -16.75 -12.99 -4.28
C ILE A 19 -17.61 -11.73 -4.27
N ALA A 20 -17.01 -10.55 -3.99
CA ALA A 20 -17.72 -9.29 -3.96
C ALA A 20 -18.33 -8.92 -5.33
N GLU A 21 -17.66 -9.23 -6.44
CA GLU A 21 -18.20 -9.05 -7.79
C GLU A 21 -19.38 -9.99 -8.04
N LYS A 22 -19.28 -11.27 -7.62
CA LYS A 22 -20.37 -12.24 -7.69
C LYS A 22 -21.54 -11.87 -6.78
N ALA A 23 -21.28 -11.22 -5.65
CA ALA A 23 -22.31 -10.72 -4.74
C ALA A 23 -22.90 -9.36 -5.18
N GLY A 24 -22.63 -8.90 -6.39
CA GLY A 24 -23.21 -7.68 -6.92
C GLY A 24 -22.69 -6.37 -6.33
N ILE A 25 -21.66 -6.40 -5.48
CA ILE A 25 -21.12 -5.21 -4.79
C ILE A 25 -20.48 -4.23 -5.79
N GLY A 26 -19.84 -4.74 -6.84
CA GLY A 26 -19.17 -3.91 -7.83
C GLY A 26 -18.49 -4.75 -8.91
N TRP A 27 -17.55 -4.16 -9.63
CA TRP A 27 -16.77 -4.83 -10.68
C TRP A 27 -15.26 -4.72 -10.41
N ILE A 28 -14.50 -5.67 -10.89
CA ILE A 28 -13.03 -5.58 -10.88
C ILE A 28 -12.60 -4.60 -11.97
N GLY A 29 -11.94 -3.52 -11.58
CA GLY A 29 -11.43 -2.49 -12.48
C GLY A 29 -10.12 -2.88 -13.19
N LYS A 30 -9.72 -2.08 -14.19
CA LYS A 30 -8.44 -2.26 -14.89
C LYS A 30 -7.22 -2.20 -13.95
N ASN A 31 -7.35 -1.53 -12.79
CA ASN A 31 -6.36 -1.49 -11.72
C ASN A 31 -6.37 -2.74 -10.81
N THR A 32 -7.15 -3.75 -11.15
CA THR A 32 -7.32 -5.01 -10.39
C THR A 32 -8.00 -4.87 -9.02
N LEU A 33 -8.55 -3.70 -8.70
CA LEU A 33 -9.30 -3.46 -7.47
C LEU A 33 -10.80 -3.55 -7.72
N LEU A 34 -11.56 -3.85 -6.65
CA LEU A 34 -13.01 -3.78 -6.71
C LEU A 34 -13.44 -2.30 -6.73
N LEU A 35 -14.30 -1.96 -7.67
CA LEU A 35 -14.90 -0.63 -7.84
C LEU A 35 -16.40 -0.70 -7.60
N ASN A 36 -16.92 0.29 -6.89
CA ASN A 36 -18.36 0.45 -6.65
C ASN A 36 -18.82 1.81 -7.20
N LYS A 37 -20.02 1.85 -7.79
CA LYS A 37 -20.57 3.07 -8.42
C LYS A 37 -20.77 4.23 -7.45
N SER A 38 -21.09 3.93 -6.18
CA SER A 38 -21.44 4.93 -5.17
C SER A 38 -20.35 5.17 -4.11
N ALA A 39 -19.30 4.31 -4.07
CA ALA A 39 -18.26 4.33 -3.03
C ALA A 39 -16.83 4.37 -3.58
N GLY A 40 -16.65 4.25 -4.92
CA GLY A 40 -15.30 4.17 -5.49
C GLY A 40 -14.62 2.85 -5.16
N SER A 41 -13.35 2.89 -4.71
CA SER A 41 -12.56 1.73 -4.31
C SER A 41 -11.88 1.87 -2.93
N PHE A 42 -12.09 3.01 -2.24
CA PHE A 42 -11.53 3.23 -0.90
C PHE A 42 -12.44 2.64 0.18
N PHE A 43 -12.52 1.31 0.22
CA PHE A 43 -13.24 0.56 1.25
C PHE A 43 -12.54 -0.78 1.47
N PHE A 44 -12.75 -1.37 2.63
CA PHE A 44 -12.27 -2.70 2.97
C PHE A 44 -13.35 -3.74 2.66
N LEU A 45 -12.90 -4.96 2.34
CA LEU A 45 -13.77 -6.13 2.16
C LEU A 45 -13.68 -7.00 3.40
N GLY A 46 -14.80 -7.66 3.71
CA GLY A 46 -14.87 -8.68 4.73
C GLY A 46 -15.98 -9.64 4.40
N GLU A 47 -15.83 -10.90 4.79
CA GLU A 47 -16.79 -11.96 4.52
C GLU A 47 -17.27 -12.60 5.81
N ILE A 48 -18.53 -12.93 5.84
CA ILE A 48 -19.14 -13.76 6.86
C ILE A 48 -19.59 -15.06 6.21
N TYR A 49 -18.88 -16.15 6.48
CA TYR A 49 -19.31 -17.49 6.09
C TYR A 49 -20.33 -17.99 7.10
N THR A 50 -21.46 -18.49 6.64
CA THR A 50 -22.54 -18.98 7.51
C THR A 50 -23.23 -20.19 6.89
N ASP A 51 -23.83 -21.02 7.73
CA ASP A 51 -24.68 -22.14 7.35
C ASP A 51 -26.14 -21.75 7.13
N LEU A 52 -26.46 -20.44 7.21
CA LEU A 52 -27.77 -19.92 6.86
C LEU A 52 -28.02 -20.00 5.37
N ALA A 53 -29.19 -20.51 5.00
CA ALA A 53 -29.67 -20.46 3.62
C ALA A 53 -30.18 -19.04 3.30
N LEU A 54 -29.26 -18.12 2.97
CA LEU A 54 -29.59 -16.75 2.57
C LEU A 54 -29.94 -16.69 1.08
N PRO A 55 -30.81 -15.75 0.65
CA PRO A 55 -30.99 -15.44 -0.75
C PRO A 55 -29.68 -15.04 -1.41
N ILE A 56 -29.47 -15.51 -2.64
CA ILE A 56 -28.24 -15.19 -3.41
C ILE A 56 -28.51 -13.95 -4.25
N ASP A 57 -27.63 -12.96 -4.15
CA ASP A 57 -27.67 -11.76 -4.98
C ASP A 57 -27.20 -12.04 -6.42
N GLU A 58 -27.70 -11.24 -7.36
CA GLU A 58 -27.25 -11.31 -8.75
C GLU A 58 -25.83 -10.73 -8.87
N PRO A 59 -24.94 -11.40 -9.62
CA PRO A 59 -23.60 -10.87 -9.89
C PRO A 59 -23.64 -9.49 -10.54
N PHE A 60 -22.64 -8.67 -10.24
CA PHE A 60 -22.48 -7.37 -10.89
C PHE A 60 -22.26 -7.56 -12.39
N LYS A 61 -23.11 -6.93 -13.22
CA LYS A 61 -23.05 -7.09 -14.68
C LYS A 61 -22.29 -5.93 -15.30
N GLY A 62 -21.22 -6.26 -16.05
CA GLY A 62 -20.43 -5.33 -16.85
C GLY A 62 -19.35 -4.58 -16.06
N GLY A 63 -18.36 -4.08 -16.78
CA GLY A 63 -17.32 -3.20 -16.28
C GLY A 63 -17.51 -1.77 -16.77
N HIS A 64 -17.20 -0.78 -15.93
CA HIS A 64 -17.42 0.63 -16.28
C HIS A 64 -16.10 1.42 -16.46
N CYS A 65 -14.99 0.72 -16.71
CA CYS A 65 -13.71 1.38 -17.02
C CYS A 65 -13.64 1.91 -18.46
N GLY A 66 -14.42 1.34 -19.40
CA GLY A 66 -14.48 1.77 -20.79
C GLY A 66 -13.10 1.95 -21.43
N SER A 67 -12.85 3.06 -22.12
CA SER A 67 -11.56 3.41 -22.72
C SER A 67 -10.56 4.04 -21.74
N CYS A 68 -10.94 4.31 -20.47
CA CYS A 68 -10.06 4.94 -19.49
C CYS A 68 -8.80 4.12 -19.21
N SER A 69 -7.62 4.78 -19.15
CA SER A 69 -6.31 4.20 -18.83
C SER A 69 -5.63 4.88 -17.64
N ALA A 70 -6.28 5.81 -16.94
CA ALA A 70 -5.68 6.68 -15.93
C ALA A 70 -4.84 5.94 -14.88
N CYS A 71 -5.34 4.81 -14.36
CA CYS A 71 -4.60 4.01 -13.36
C CYS A 71 -3.31 3.38 -13.90
N MET A 72 -3.28 3.00 -15.18
CA MET A 72 -2.09 2.44 -15.83
C MET A 72 -1.09 3.55 -16.18
N ASP A 73 -1.59 4.70 -16.63
CA ASP A 73 -0.76 5.83 -17.04
C ASP A 73 -0.02 6.46 -15.86
N VAL A 74 -0.69 6.60 -14.72
CA VAL A 74 -0.13 7.21 -13.50
C VAL A 74 0.86 6.31 -12.78
N CYS A 75 0.84 4.99 -13.00
CA CYS A 75 1.69 4.05 -12.27
C CYS A 75 3.19 4.36 -12.48
N PRO A 76 3.94 4.77 -11.44
CA PRO A 76 5.33 5.22 -11.62
C PRO A 76 6.26 4.11 -12.10
N THR A 77 6.01 2.88 -11.66
CA THR A 77 6.83 1.70 -11.98
C THR A 77 6.33 0.91 -13.18
N LYS A 78 5.23 1.38 -13.80
CA LYS A 78 4.56 0.67 -14.91
C LYS A 78 4.30 -0.80 -14.55
N ALA A 79 3.70 -1.00 -13.37
CA ALA A 79 3.39 -2.32 -12.86
C ALA A 79 2.23 -3.01 -13.60
N PHE A 80 1.39 -2.26 -14.32
CA PHE A 80 0.34 -2.83 -15.16
C PHE A 80 0.90 -3.26 -16.51
N GLU A 81 0.79 -4.54 -16.84
CA GLU A 81 1.19 -5.10 -18.14
C GLU A 81 0.07 -4.98 -19.17
N GLY A 82 -1.13 -4.67 -18.71
CA GLY A 82 -2.33 -4.42 -19.48
C GLY A 82 -3.54 -4.21 -18.56
N PRO A 83 -4.72 -3.95 -19.12
CA PRO A 83 -5.96 -3.90 -18.34
C PRO A 83 -6.16 -5.21 -17.56
N TYR A 84 -6.46 -5.10 -16.26
CA TYR A 84 -6.72 -6.24 -15.37
C TYR A 84 -5.49 -7.13 -15.09
N GLN A 85 -4.28 -6.72 -15.48
CA GLN A 85 -3.04 -7.48 -15.30
C GLN A 85 -2.00 -6.63 -14.58
N LEU A 86 -1.62 -7.06 -13.37
CA LEU A 86 -0.64 -6.39 -12.52
C LEU A 86 0.55 -7.33 -12.27
N ASP A 87 1.77 -6.87 -12.61
CA ASP A 87 2.99 -7.48 -12.09
C ASP A 87 3.28 -6.94 -10.68
N ALA A 88 2.91 -7.71 -9.67
CA ALA A 88 3.11 -7.33 -8.27
C ALA A 88 4.58 -7.02 -7.94
N ARG A 89 5.55 -7.67 -8.61
CA ARG A 89 6.99 -7.45 -8.41
C ARG A 89 7.46 -6.04 -8.78
N LYS A 90 6.63 -5.29 -9.52
CA LYS A 90 6.84 -3.88 -9.87
C LYS A 90 5.98 -2.95 -9.03
N CYS A 91 4.91 -3.45 -8.38
CA CYS A 91 3.96 -2.63 -7.62
C CYS A 91 4.62 -2.07 -6.36
N ILE A 92 4.60 -0.75 -6.19
CA ILE A 92 5.18 -0.09 -5.01
C ILE A 92 4.49 -0.54 -3.72
N SER A 93 3.18 -0.77 -3.74
CA SER A 93 2.46 -1.29 -2.58
C SER A 93 3.04 -2.64 -2.13
N TYR A 94 3.19 -3.60 -3.05
CA TYR A 94 3.83 -4.88 -2.76
C TYR A 94 5.27 -4.72 -2.28
N LEU A 95 6.07 -3.89 -2.96
CA LEU A 95 7.49 -3.70 -2.63
C LEU A 95 7.69 -3.08 -1.23
N THR A 96 6.79 -2.21 -0.81
CA THR A 96 6.91 -1.51 0.47
C THR A 96 6.27 -2.25 1.64
N ILE A 97 5.29 -3.11 1.40
CA ILE A 97 4.54 -3.80 2.46
C ILE A 97 4.98 -5.27 2.59
N GLU A 98 4.94 -6.02 1.49
CA GLU A 98 5.08 -7.49 1.51
C GLU A 98 6.50 -7.97 1.25
N PHE A 99 7.20 -7.31 0.33
CA PHE A 99 8.52 -7.74 -0.10
C PHE A 99 9.58 -7.48 0.98
N LYS A 100 10.27 -8.53 1.43
CA LYS A 100 11.25 -8.44 2.52
C LYS A 100 12.71 -8.36 2.07
N GLY A 101 12.96 -8.42 0.77
CA GLY A 101 14.31 -8.39 0.20
C GLY A 101 14.80 -7.00 -0.22
N SER A 102 15.92 -6.99 -0.94
CA SER A 102 16.48 -5.78 -1.55
C SER A 102 15.62 -5.33 -2.73
N ILE A 103 15.11 -4.10 -2.67
CA ILE A 103 14.33 -3.52 -3.76
C ILE A 103 15.24 -3.28 -4.98
N PRO A 104 14.86 -3.75 -6.18
CA PRO A 104 15.70 -3.58 -7.38
C PRO A 104 16.08 -2.12 -7.63
N ARG A 105 17.38 -1.86 -7.85
CA ARG A 105 17.93 -0.50 -8.00
C ARG A 105 17.18 0.35 -9.03
N ARG A 106 16.73 -0.26 -10.14
CA ARG A 106 15.98 0.41 -11.20
C ARG A 106 14.60 0.96 -10.75
N LEU A 107 14.00 0.37 -9.71
CA LEU A 107 12.70 0.77 -9.20
C LEU A 107 12.80 1.85 -8.11
N ARG A 108 13.92 1.96 -7.40
CA ARG A 108 14.07 2.88 -6.26
C ARG A 108 13.79 4.36 -6.62
N PRO A 109 14.30 4.90 -7.74
CA PRO A 109 14.00 6.29 -8.12
C PRO A 109 12.50 6.51 -8.41
N LEU A 110 11.81 5.48 -8.92
CA LEU A 110 10.41 5.54 -9.30
C LEU A 110 9.45 5.50 -8.11
N MET A 111 9.95 5.09 -6.94
CA MET A 111 9.14 5.02 -5.72
C MET A 111 8.85 6.39 -5.10
N GLY A 112 9.67 7.40 -5.39
CA GLY A 112 9.52 8.73 -4.81
C GLY A 112 9.60 8.70 -3.28
N ASN A 113 8.63 9.29 -2.60
CA ASN A 113 8.53 9.35 -1.14
C ASN A 113 7.56 8.31 -0.53
N ARG A 114 7.21 7.26 -1.26
CA ARG A 114 6.27 6.23 -0.78
C ARG A 114 6.97 5.25 0.15
N VAL A 115 6.67 5.38 1.45
CA VAL A 115 7.27 4.56 2.53
C VAL A 115 6.46 3.30 2.81
N PHE A 116 5.14 3.40 2.75
CA PHE A 116 4.21 2.30 3.02
C PHE A 116 3.00 2.42 2.10
N GLY A 117 2.83 1.46 1.19
CA GLY A 117 1.74 1.47 0.23
C GLY A 117 1.93 2.45 -0.94
N CYS A 118 1.01 2.39 -1.87
CA CYS A 118 0.91 3.30 -3.01
C CYS A 118 -0.52 3.23 -3.56
N ASP A 119 -1.23 4.32 -3.50
CA ASP A 119 -2.63 4.42 -3.92
C ASP A 119 -2.81 5.23 -5.21
N ASP A 120 -1.76 5.50 -5.97
CA ASP A 120 -1.84 6.31 -7.18
C ASP A 120 -2.93 5.81 -8.14
N CYS A 121 -3.02 4.50 -8.36
CA CYS A 121 -4.02 3.91 -9.24
C CYS A 121 -5.46 4.03 -8.71
N GLN A 122 -5.65 4.30 -7.42
CA GLN A 122 -6.93 4.62 -6.81
C GLN A 122 -7.19 6.13 -6.82
N ILE A 123 -6.22 6.95 -6.39
CA ILE A 123 -6.33 8.41 -6.31
C ILE A 123 -6.71 9.01 -7.67
N TYR A 124 -6.09 8.53 -8.74
CA TYR A 124 -6.37 9.00 -10.10
C TYR A 124 -7.55 8.29 -10.79
N CYS A 125 -8.20 7.32 -10.11
CA CYS A 125 -9.37 6.66 -10.67
C CYS A 125 -10.59 7.60 -10.63
N PRO A 126 -11.24 7.88 -11.79
CA PRO A 126 -12.41 8.78 -11.83
C PRO A 126 -13.57 8.33 -10.95
N TRP A 127 -13.68 7.02 -10.65
CA TRP A 127 -14.73 6.48 -9.81
C TRP A 127 -14.55 6.86 -8.33
N ASN A 128 -13.33 7.19 -7.88
CA ASN A 128 -13.07 7.61 -6.50
C ASN A 128 -13.56 9.02 -6.15
N LYS A 129 -14.06 9.78 -7.14
CA LYS A 129 -14.84 11.01 -6.85
C LYS A 129 -16.11 10.74 -6.04
N PHE A 130 -16.59 9.51 -6.01
CA PHE A 130 -17.74 9.08 -5.21
C PHE A 130 -17.36 8.48 -3.87
N ALA A 131 -16.08 8.33 -3.57
CA ALA A 131 -15.61 7.85 -2.27
C ALA A 131 -16.10 8.78 -1.16
N LYS A 132 -16.53 8.16 -0.05
CA LYS A 132 -16.99 8.89 1.15
C LYS A 132 -15.95 8.76 2.23
N ILE A 133 -15.76 9.85 2.98
CA ILE A 133 -14.93 9.81 4.20
C ILE A 133 -15.72 9.02 5.24
N SER A 134 -15.03 8.10 5.91
CA SER A 134 -15.60 7.32 7.01
C SER A 134 -15.63 8.19 8.29
N ASP A 135 -16.71 8.06 9.06
CA ASP A 135 -16.82 8.67 10.40
C ASP A 135 -16.20 7.76 11.49
N GLU A 136 -15.67 6.59 11.12
CA GLU A 136 -15.04 5.65 12.04
C GLU A 136 -13.71 6.21 12.57
N ASP A 137 -13.60 6.31 13.90
CA ASP A 137 -12.45 6.93 14.58
C ASP A 137 -11.14 6.18 14.34
N ASP A 138 -11.18 4.87 14.11
CA ASP A 138 -9.99 4.06 13.85
C ASP A 138 -9.28 4.42 12.53
N PHE A 139 -9.95 5.13 11.60
CA PHE A 139 -9.32 5.65 10.38
C PHE A 139 -8.66 7.02 10.57
N ARG A 140 -8.76 7.63 11.75
CA ARG A 140 -8.08 8.91 12.01
C ARG A 140 -6.57 8.73 12.10
N PRO A 141 -5.78 9.64 11.50
CA PRO A 141 -4.33 9.60 11.60
C PRO A 141 -3.87 9.62 13.07
N ARG A 142 -3.01 8.65 13.43
CA ARG A 142 -2.41 8.56 14.77
C ARG A 142 -0.94 9.00 14.70
N HIS A 143 -0.38 9.42 15.84
CA HIS A 143 1.04 9.75 15.99
C HIS A 143 1.62 10.74 14.96
N ASN A 144 0.76 11.60 14.41
CA ASN A 144 1.11 12.62 13.42
C ASN A 144 1.79 12.08 12.14
N PHE A 145 1.50 10.83 11.75
CA PHE A 145 2.10 10.22 10.55
C PHE A 145 1.93 11.07 9.28
N GLY A 146 0.79 11.77 9.15
CA GLY A 146 0.51 12.59 7.96
C GLY A 146 1.40 13.83 7.82
N ASN A 147 2.03 14.29 8.91
CA ASN A 147 2.87 15.50 8.94
C ASN A 147 4.30 15.23 9.44
N SER A 148 4.70 13.97 9.55
CA SER A 148 6.04 13.63 10.00
C SER A 148 7.07 13.78 8.90
N GLU A 149 8.21 14.38 9.22
CA GLU A 149 9.35 14.43 8.32
C GLU A 149 10.02 13.05 8.18
N LEU A 150 10.48 12.71 6.96
CA LEU A 150 11.14 11.42 6.72
C LEU A 150 12.38 11.22 7.61
N VAL A 151 13.08 12.30 7.94
CA VAL A 151 14.26 12.25 8.82
C VAL A 151 13.87 11.83 10.23
N ASP A 152 12.74 12.33 10.74
CA ASP A 152 12.24 11.97 12.07
C ASP A 152 11.79 10.52 12.10
N LEU A 153 11.03 10.07 11.08
CA LEU A 153 10.62 8.67 10.96
C LEU A 153 11.82 7.72 10.84
N PHE A 154 12.89 8.17 10.16
CA PHE A 154 14.12 7.40 10.01
C PHE A 154 14.94 7.32 11.28
N SER A 155 14.78 8.27 12.20
CA SER A 155 15.50 8.30 13.49
C SER A 155 14.97 7.32 14.52
N TRP A 156 13.71 6.87 14.38
CA TRP A 156 13.09 5.99 15.36
C TRP A 156 13.93 4.74 15.64
N SER A 157 13.97 4.34 16.91
CA SER A 157 14.44 3.02 17.31
C SER A 157 13.41 1.94 16.95
N GLU A 158 13.81 0.68 17.03
CA GLU A 158 12.87 -0.42 16.81
C GLU A 158 11.75 -0.43 17.85
N GLU A 159 12.07 -0.08 19.11
CA GLU A 159 11.09 0.04 20.18
C GLU A 159 10.06 1.15 19.89
N GLU A 160 10.52 2.32 19.48
CA GLU A 160 9.63 3.42 19.07
C GLU A 160 8.77 3.05 17.87
N PHE A 161 9.34 2.38 16.87
CA PHE A 161 8.57 1.87 15.73
C PHE A 161 7.47 0.92 16.20
N LEU A 162 7.79 -0.07 17.03
CA LEU A 162 6.82 -1.03 17.54
C LEU A 162 5.73 -0.35 18.38
N GLN A 163 6.08 0.60 19.23
CA GLN A 163 5.14 1.34 20.04
C GLN A 163 4.19 2.20 19.19
N LYS A 164 4.76 3.00 18.27
CA LYS A 164 3.97 3.95 17.45
C LYS A 164 3.12 3.27 16.36
N THR A 165 3.47 2.04 15.98
CA THR A 165 2.72 1.26 14.99
C THR A 165 1.81 0.20 15.61
N GLU A 166 1.63 0.20 16.93
CA GLU A 166 0.71 -0.72 17.59
C GLU A 166 -0.72 -0.54 17.07
N GLY A 167 -1.39 -1.66 16.74
CA GLY A 167 -2.71 -1.65 16.13
C GLY A 167 -2.77 -1.03 14.72
N SER A 168 -1.62 -0.81 14.06
CA SER A 168 -1.54 -0.30 12.69
C SER A 168 -1.02 -1.36 11.72
N ALA A 169 -1.55 -1.37 10.49
CA ALA A 169 -1.05 -2.20 9.40
C ALA A 169 0.44 -1.94 9.07
N ILE A 170 0.96 -0.76 9.39
CA ILE A 170 2.36 -0.39 9.17
C ILE A 170 3.30 -1.33 9.94
N ARG A 171 2.90 -1.84 11.12
CA ARG A 171 3.71 -2.76 11.91
C ARG A 171 4.10 -4.03 11.15
N ARG A 172 3.27 -4.47 10.19
CA ARG A 172 3.49 -5.67 9.37
C ARG A 172 4.74 -5.58 8.48
N VAL A 173 5.16 -4.37 8.12
CA VAL A 173 6.36 -4.19 7.30
C VAL A 173 7.63 -4.64 8.02
N GLY A 174 7.68 -4.49 9.33
CA GLY A 174 8.85 -4.75 10.17
C GLY A 174 9.89 -3.64 10.10
N TYR A 175 10.69 -3.48 11.17
CA TYR A 175 11.54 -2.32 11.35
C TYR A 175 12.64 -2.19 10.27
N GLU A 176 13.30 -3.29 9.88
CA GLU A 176 14.34 -3.23 8.84
C GLU A 176 13.79 -2.78 7.48
N CYS A 177 12.61 -3.31 7.08
CA CYS A 177 11.96 -2.89 5.84
C CYS A 177 11.41 -1.46 5.93
N TRP A 178 10.98 -1.01 7.11
CA TRP A 178 10.64 0.38 7.38
C TRP A 178 11.83 1.30 7.10
N LEU A 179 12.99 1.01 7.69
CA LEU A 179 14.23 1.77 7.43
C LEU A 179 14.65 1.70 5.96
N ARG A 180 14.55 0.52 5.33
CA ARG A 180 14.82 0.34 3.90
C ARG A 180 13.98 1.28 3.04
N ASN A 181 12.67 1.33 3.29
CA ASN A 181 11.74 2.15 2.51
C ASN A 181 12.02 3.64 2.69
N ILE A 182 12.26 4.07 3.94
CA ILE A 182 12.58 5.48 4.21
C ILE A 182 13.93 5.87 3.60
N ALA A 183 14.93 4.99 3.64
CA ALA A 183 16.23 5.27 2.99
C ALA A 183 16.05 5.53 1.47
N ILE A 184 15.18 4.78 0.78
CA ILE A 184 14.86 5.04 -0.62
C ILE A 184 14.21 6.42 -0.78
N SER A 185 13.23 6.74 0.06
CA SER A 185 12.52 8.01 0.00
C SER A 185 13.45 9.19 0.28
N LEU A 186 14.37 9.06 1.25
CA LEU A 186 15.41 10.07 1.52
C LEU A 186 16.36 10.23 0.33
N GLY A 187 16.72 9.12 -0.36
CA GLY A 187 17.56 9.17 -1.56
C GLY A 187 16.88 9.84 -2.75
N ASN A 188 15.56 9.84 -2.80
CA ASN A 188 14.75 10.50 -3.83
C ASN A 188 14.43 11.97 -3.46
N ALA A 189 14.64 12.38 -2.22
CA ALA A 189 14.35 13.72 -1.75
C ALA A 189 15.40 14.74 -2.22
N LYS A 190 15.05 16.03 -2.17
CA LYS A 190 16.04 17.09 -2.41
C LYS A 190 17.11 17.06 -1.34
N LYS A 191 18.38 17.10 -1.75
CA LYS A 191 19.54 17.08 -0.85
C LYS A 191 19.48 18.19 0.20
N THR A 192 19.59 17.80 1.48
CA THR A 192 19.76 18.70 2.62
C THR A 192 20.83 18.16 3.57
N LYS A 193 21.38 19.04 4.43
CA LYS A 193 22.35 18.61 5.46
C LYS A 193 21.73 17.59 6.42
N GLN A 194 20.46 17.76 6.75
CA GLN A 194 19.71 16.87 7.67
C GLN A 194 19.55 15.47 7.08
N ILE A 195 19.17 15.35 5.79
CA ILE A 195 19.06 14.06 5.10
C ILE A 195 20.40 13.34 5.07
N ILE A 196 21.48 14.04 4.73
CA ILE A 196 22.83 13.44 4.69
C ILE A 196 23.28 12.98 6.08
N ALA A 197 23.00 13.76 7.13
CA ALA A 197 23.30 13.38 8.50
C ALA A 197 22.49 12.13 8.92
N ALA A 198 21.21 12.11 8.64
CA ALA A 198 20.34 10.97 8.94
C ALA A 198 20.78 9.68 8.21
N LEU A 199 21.11 9.75 6.92
CA LEU A 199 21.63 8.60 6.18
C LEU A 199 22.97 8.11 6.74
N ASN A 200 23.89 9.03 7.06
CA ASN A 200 25.20 8.68 7.62
C ASN A 200 25.09 8.02 9.00
N SER A 201 24.12 8.39 9.84
CA SER A 201 23.90 7.75 11.15
C SER A 201 23.61 6.26 11.05
N ARG A 202 23.12 5.79 9.91
CA ARG A 202 22.77 4.37 9.65
C ARG A 202 23.66 3.70 8.60
N LYS A 203 24.75 4.35 8.18
CA LYS A 203 25.69 3.79 7.19
C LYS A 203 26.28 2.45 7.60
N ASN A 204 26.50 2.27 8.91
CA ASN A 204 27.07 1.07 9.51
C ASN A 204 26.00 0.24 10.28
N TYR A 205 24.72 0.38 9.94
CA TYR A 205 23.64 -0.35 10.59
C TYR A 205 23.86 -1.89 10.49
N PRO A 206 23.52 -2.69 11.50
CA PRO A 206 23.79 -4.15 11.51
C PRO A 206 23.21 -4.89 10.31
N SER A 207 21.99 -4.53 9.86
CA SER A 207 21.34 -5.17 8.70
C SER A 207 22.01 -4.79 7.38
N ALA A 208 22.41 -5.79 6.60
CA ALA A 208 22.93 -5.60 5.24
C ALA A 208 21.90 -4.97 4.31
N LEU A 209 20.62 -5.30 4.52
CA LEU A 209 19.51 -4.75 3.76
C LEU A 209 19.43 -3.24 3.93
N VAL A 210 19.49 -2.76 5.17
CA VAL A 210 19.43 -1.33 5.48
C VAL A 210 20.68 -0.61 4.92
N ARG A 211 21.88 -1.16 5.17
CA ARG A 211 23.13 -0.57 4.64
C ARG A 211 23.14 -0.40 3.13
N GLU A 212 22.67 -1.40 2.39
CA GLU A 212 22.60 -1.34 0.93
C GLU A 212 21.75 -0.16 0.45
N HIS A 213 20.60 0.05 1.07
CA HIS A 213 19.67 1.11 0.67
C HIS A 213 20.11 2.48 1.15
N VAL A 214 20.75 2.57 2.32
CA VAL A 214 21.40 3.80 2.81
C VAL A 214 22.54 4.23 1.89
N ASN A 215 23.42 3.30 1.50
CA ASN A 215 24.51 3.61 0.57
C ASN A 215 23.98 4.05 -0.79
N TRP A 216 22.94 3.36 -1.33
CA TRP A 216 22.30 3.81 -2.54
C TRP A 216 21.74 5.23 -2.41
N ALA A 217 21.08 5.56 -1.30
CA ALA A 217 20.53 6.89 -1.06
C ALA A 217 21.63 7.96 -0.98
N LEU A 218 22.75 7.68 -0.30
CA LEU A 218 23.91 8.58 -0.27
C LEU A 218 24.49 8.80 -1.68
N ASP A 219 24.59 7.74 -2.50
CA ASP A 219 25.08 7.83 -3.88
C ASP A 219 24.18 8.73 -4.75
N GLN A 220 22.85 8.77 -4.51
CA GLN A 220 21.96 9.70 -5.23
C GLN A 220 22.30 11.17 -4.94
N HIS A 221 22.78 11.48 -3.74
CA HIS A 221 23.13 12.83 -3.33
C HIS A 221 24.56 13.26 -3.71
N LEU A 222 25.36 12.33 -4.25
CA LEU A 222 26.71 12.65 -4.76
C LEU A 222 26.68 13.02 -6.25
N ARG A 223 25.58 12.74 -6.94
CA ARG A 223 25.35 13.10 -8.34
C ARG A 223 24.79 14.50 -8.47
#